data_2372d3a624775a364cc2a5e291855de5
#
_entry.id   2372d3a624775a364cc2a5e291855de5
#
_cell.length_a   1.000
_cell.length_b   1.000
_cell.length_c   1.000
_cell.angle_alpha   90.00
_cell.angle_beta   90.00
_cell.angle_gamma   90.00
#
_symmetry.space_group_name_H-M   'P 1'
#
loop_
_entity.id
_entity.type
_entity.pdbx_description
1 polymer ?
#
loop_
_entity_poly.entity_id
_entity_poly.type
_entity_poly.pdbx_seq_one_letter_code
_entity_poly.pdbx_strand_id
1 'polypeptide(L)'
;MDNESVAPLGGAVERGAKHRWKVLGVGFAANASFSAAFSGIPTTAVFLRSGYHLGNDGLGLVLGMLGLGIAVSELPWGLLTDRWGDRRVLLLGLLSTAAALAGLALFVSPGGAQVPGMTPLALGLLLVGLLGGSVNGSSGRAVMAWFREGERGLAMSIRQTAVPAGGGLGALVLPVLVSRCGFASAYAVLAVACAVTAWFAWCWLHEPAHLRTEDGQRADGANGAN
;
A
#
# COMPACT_ATOMS: atom_id res chain seq x y z
N MET A 1 -37.03 6.87 -43.12
CA MET A 1 -37.42 6.11 -41.91
C MET A 1 -36.20 5.40 -41.44
N ASP A 2 -35.35 6.13 -40.76
CA ASP A 2 -34.06 5.63 -40.29
C ASP A 2 -34.26 5.18 -38.84
N ASN A 3 -34.19 3.87 -38.66
CA ASN A 3 -34.29 3.22 -37.36
C ASN A 3 -32.88 3.22 -36.72
N GLU A 4 -32.51 4.35 -36.13
CA GLU A 4 -31.29 4.39 -35.29
C GLU A 4 -31.52 3.46 -34.08
N SER A 5 -30.88 2.30 -34.13
CA SER A 5 -30.80 1.38 -33.02
C SER A 5 -30.03 2.02 -31.87
N VAL A 6 -30.74 2.58 -30.91
CA VAL A 6 -30.19 3.06 -29.65
C VAL A 6 -29.60 1.86 -28.91
N ALA A 7 -28.29 1.71 -28.99
CA ALA A 7 -27.57 0.71 -28.21
C ALA A 7 -27.79 0.95 -26.72
N PRO A 8 -27.97 -0.10 -25.90
CA PRO A 8 -28.37 0.02 -24.51
C PRO A 8 -27.25 0.66 -23.67
N LEU A 9 -27.40 1.93 -23.34
CA LEU A 9 -26.54 2.67 -22.41
C LEU A 9 -26.49 2.03 -21.01
N GLY A 10 -27.45 1.18 -20.67
CA GLY A 10 -27.53 0.49 -19.39
C GLY A 10 -26.35 -0.43 -19.06
N GLY A 11 -25.82 -1.15 -20.03
CA GLY A 11 -24.75 -2.12 -19.80
C GLY A 11 -23.37 -1.51 -19.52
N ALA A 12 -23.11 -0.28 -19.96
CA ALA A 12 -21.88 0.44 -19.67
C ALA A 12 -21.93 1.08 -18.27
N VAL A 13 -23.09 1.59 -17.86
CA VAL A 13 -23.33 2.16 -16.53
C VAL A 13 -23.28 1.08 -15.44
N GLU A 14 -23.85 -0.10 -15.67
CA GLU A 14 -23.78 -1.23 -14.73
C GLU A 14 -22.36 -1.79 -14.58
N ARG A 15 -21.59 -1.85 -15.65
CA ARG A 15 -20.18 -2.29 -15.60
C ARG A 15 -19.32 -1.29 -14.81
N GLY A 16 -19.56 -0.01 -14.96
CA GLY A 16 -18.91 1.03 -14.16
C GLY A 16 -19.28 0.96 -12.66
N ALA A 17 -20.56 0.69 -12.36
CA ALA A 17 -21.05 0.56 -11.00
C ALA A 17 -20.42 -0.63 -10.24
N LYS A 18 -20.23 -1.78 -10.89
CA LYS A 18 -19.57 -2.96 -10.29
C LYS A 18 -18.05 -2.77 -10.20
N HIS A 19 -17.45 -2.05 -11.14
CA HIS A 19 -16.00 -1.85 -11.17
C HIS A 19 -15.52 -0.95 -10.03
N ARG A 20 -16.28 0.08 -9.63
CA ARG A 20 -15.93 0.97 -8.50
C ARG A 20 -15.72 0.21 -7.18
N TRP A 21 -16.49 -0.85 -6.93
CA TRP A 21 -16.31 -1.70 -5.75
C TRP A 21 -15.04 -2.54 -5.79
N LYS A 22 -14.57 -2.93 -6.98
CA LYS A 22 -13.26 -3.58 -7.14
C LYS A 22 -12.11 -2.61 -6.82
N VAL A 23 -12.22 -1.36 -7.28
CA VAL A 23 -11.25 -0.31 -6.96
C VAL A 23 -11.22 -0.04 -5.44
N LEU A 24 -12.39 0.04 -4.81
CA LEU A 24 -12.49 0.17 -3.35
C LEU A 24 -11.86 -1.03 -2.63
N GLY A 25 -12.11 -2.26 -3.10
CA GLY A 25 -11.50 -3.47 -2.57
C GLY A 25 -9.98 -3.47 -2.66
N VAL A 26 -9.43 -3.00 -3.78
CA VAL A 26 -7.97 -2.81 -3.95
C VAL A 26 -7.43 -1.76 -2.97
N GLY A 27 -8.11 -0.62 -2.87
CA GLY A 27 -7.73 0.45 -1.92
C GLY A 27 -7.78 -0.02 -0.46
N PHE A 28 -8.78 -0.82 -0.11
CA PHE A 28 -8.90 -1.47 1.20
C PHE A 28 -7.74 -2.45 1.42
N ALA A 29 -7.50 -3.38 0.50
CA ALA A 29 -6.44 -4.38 0.62
C ALA A 29 -5.04 -3.74 0.70
N ALA A 30 -4.78 -2.69 -0.08
CA ALA A 30 -3.52 -1.95 -0.04
C ALA A 30 -3.29 -1.32 1.34
N ASN A 31 -4.32 -0.63 1.85
CA ASN A 31 -4.24 0.02 3.15
C ASN A 31 -4.13 -1.00 4.30
N ALA A 32 -4.84 -2.14 4.21
CA ALA A 32 -4.76 -3.22 5.17
C ALA A 32 -3.37 -3.89 5.18
N SER A 33 -2.79 -4.17 3.99
CA SER A 33 -1.45 -4.76 3.87
C SER A 33 -0.38 -3.84 4.47
N PHE A 34 -0.45 -2.54 4.16
CA PHE A 34 0.44 -1.55 4.74
C PHE A 34 0.29 -1.47 6.27
N SER A 35 -0.95 -1.40 6.76
CA SER A 35 -1.24 -1.30 8.18
C SER A 35 -0.86 -2.56 8.96
N ALA A 36 -0.96 -3.74 8.35
CA ALA A 36 -0.49 -4.99 8.93
C ALA A 36 1.04 -4.97 9.16
N ALA A 37 1.81 -4.37 8.25
CA ALA A 37 3.24 -4.17 8.45
C ALA A 37 3.52 -3.09 9.51
N PHE A 38 2.94 -1.90 9.36
CA PHE A 38 3.20 -0.76 10.23
C PHE A 38 2.79 -0.98 11.68
N SER A 39 1.57 -1.48 11.92
CA SER A 39 1.07 -1.73 13.26
C SER A 39 1.44 -3.12 13.79
N GLY A 40 1.60 -4.10 12.90
CA GLY A 40 1.88 -5.48 13.28
C GLY A 40 3.34 -5.73 13.66
N ILE A 41 4.32 -5.16 12.95
CA ILE A 41 5.75 -5.34 13.29
C ILE A 41 6.05 -4.90 14.73
N PRO A 42 5.58 -3.74 15.22
CA PRO A 42 5.79 -3.34 16.62
C PRO A 42 5.24 -4.33 17.65
N THR A 43 4.19 -5.09 17.35
CA THR A 43 3.66 -6.09 18.28
C THR A 43 4.61 -7.28 18.48
N THR A 44 5.60 -7.44 17.62
CA THR A 44 6.67 -8.44 17.76
C THR A 44 7.86 -7.93 18.57
N ALA A 45 7.75 -6.78 19.24
CA ALA A 45 8.84 -6.10 19.95
C ALA A 45 9.59 -7.01 20.96
N VAL A 46 8.86 -7.85 21.71
CA VAL A 46 9.46 -8.79 22.66
C VAL A 46 10.37 -9.80 21.94
N PHE A 47 9.92 -10.31 20.80
CA PHE A 47 10.70 -11.22 19.98
C PHE A 47 11.85 -10.50 19.27
N LEU A 48 11.66 -9.25 18.79
CA LEU A 48 12.74 -8.45 18.21
C LEU A 48 13.87 -8.23 19.22
N ARG A 49 13.50 -7.88 20.45
CA ARG A 49 14.46 -7.70 21.53
C ARG A 49 15.28 -8.95 21.79
N SER A 50 14.65 -10.11 21.90
CA SER A 50 15.33 -11.38 22.17
C SER A 50 16.09 -11.92 20.94
N GLY A 51 15.48 -11.87 19.76
CA GLY A 51 16.03 -12.44 18.52
C GLY A 51 17.22 -11.67 17.95
N TYR A 52 17.28 -10.35 18.17
CA TYR A 52 18.37 -9.50 17.69
C TYR A 52 19.26 -8.98 18.85
N HIS A 53 19.07 -9.46 20.07
CA HIS A 53 19.80 -9.07 21.28
C HIS A 53 19.81 -7.54 21.51
N LEU A 54 18.64 -6.89 21.32
CA LEU A 54 18.51 -5.44 21.42
C LEU A 54 18.24 -4.99 22.86
N GLY A 55 18.90 -3.89 23.28
CA GLY A 55 18.48 -3.13 24.43
C GLY A 55 17.18 -2.35 24.17
N ASN A 56 16.63 -1.68 25.20
CA ASN A 56 15.44 -0.86 25.03
C ASN A 56 15.65 0.28 24.04
N ASP A 57 16.83 0.94 24.09
CA ASP A 57 17.18 2.04 23.20
C ASP A 57 17.29 1.58 21.74
N GLY A 58 17.94 0.43 21.51
CA GLY A 58 18.05 -0.17 20.19
C GLY A 58 16.69 -0.59 19.62
N LEU A 59 15.81 -1.15 20.45
CA LEU A 59 14.46 -1.51 20.04
C LEU A 59 13.63 -0.26 19.66
N GLY A 60 13.70 0.79 20.49
CA GLY A 60 13.04 2.06 20.20
C GLY A 60 13.52 2.69 18.91
N LEU A 61 14.85 2.67 18.66
CA LEU A 61 15.43 3.18 17.42
C LEU A 61 14.95 2.37 16.21
N VAL A 62 15.03 1.05 16.26
CA VAL A 62 14.64 0.16 15.15
C VAL A 62 13.15 0.35 14.79
N LEU A 63 12.26 0.38 15.77
CA LEU A 63 10.83 0.61 15.52
C LEU A 63 10.54 2.06 15.11
N GLY A 64 11.28 3.02 15.67
CA GLY A 64 11.19 4.43 15.30
C GLY A 64 11.60 4.68 13.84
N MET A 65 12.55 3.92 13.29
CA MET A 65 12.95 4.03 11.89
C MET A 65 11.82 3.67 10.92
N LEU A 66 10.97 2.71 11.26
CA LEU A 66 9.78 2.41 10.46
C LEU A 66 8.83 3.62 10.38
N GLY A 67 8.52 4.21 11.53
CA GLY A 67 7.66 5.41 11.60
C GLY A 67 8.29 6.63 10.93
N LEU A 68 9.60 6.85 11.14
CA LEU A 68 10.34 7.94 10.49
C LEU A 68 10.31 7.82 8.97
N GLY A 69 10.49 6.60 8.45
CA GLY A 69 10.40 6.33 7.02
C GLY A 69 9.08 6.79 6.42
N ILE A 70 7.96 6.46 7.07
CA ILE A 70 6.62 6.89 6.65
C ILE A 70 6.50 8.41 6.70
N ALA A 71 6.83 9.02 7.84
CA ALA A 71 6.67 10.47 8.05
C ALA A 71 7.45 11.30 7.00
N VAL A 72 8.67 10.90 6.69
CA VAL A 72 9.52 11.60 5.71
C VAL A 72 9.03 11.36 4.27
N SER A 73 8.46 10.19 3.98
CA SER A 73 8.10 9.80 2.61
C SER A 73 6.72 10.27 2.16
N GLU A 74 5.81 10.63 3.05
CA GLU A 74 4.43 10.99 2.67
C GLU A 74 4.37 12.18 1.71
N LEU A 75 5.17 13.23 1.96
CA LEU A 75 5.22 14.41 1.08
C LEU A 75 5.81 14.10 -0.30
N PRO A 76 7.00 13.47 -0.43
CA PRO A 76 7.54 13.04 -1.72
C PRO A 76 6.59 12.14 -2.50
N TRP A 77 5.95 11.17 -1.85
CA TRP A 77 4.98 10.29 -2.51
C TRP A 77 3.72 11.04 -2.96
N GLY A 78 3.26 12.03 -2.19
CA GLY A 78 2.17 12.92 -2.60
C GLY A 78 2.49 13.64 -3.91
N LEU A 79 3.65 14.30 -3.98
CA LEU A 79 4.12 15.01 -5.17
C LEU A 79 4.31 14.06 -6.37
N LEU A 80 4.82 12.85 -6.12
CA LEU A 80 5.00 11.86 -7.16
C LEU A 80 3.66 11.36 -7.72
N THR A 81 2.66 11.20 -6.84
CA THR A 81 1.30 10.82 -7.23
C THR A 81 0.63 11.89 -8.09
N ASP A 82 0.89 13.17 -7.82
CA ASP A 82 0.41 14.29 -8.65
C ASP A 82 0.98 14.26 -10.07
N ARG A 83 2.23 13.78 -10.21
CA ARG A 83 2.92 13.72 -11.52
C ARG A 83 2.67 12.45 -12.30
N TRP A 84 2.64 11.30 -11.64
CA TRP A 84 2.63 9.98 -12.29
C TRP A 84 1.28 9.27 -12.22
N GLY A 85 0.33 9.83 -11.47
CA GLY A 85 -0.99 9.24 -11.27
C GLY A 85 -1.02 8.16 -10.19
N ASP A 86 -2.22 7.94 -9.66
CA ASP A 86 -2.46 7.06 -8.50
C ASP A 86 -2.09 5.60 -8.76
N ARG A 87 -2.39 5.08 -9.96
CA ARG A 87 -2.14 3.68 -10.31
C ARG A 87 -0.66 3.34 -10.31
N ARG A 88 0.17 4.17 -10.95
CA ARG A 88 1.61 3.90 -11.06
C ARG A 88 2.30 3.97 -9.71
N VAL A 89 1.95 4.98 -8.93
CA VAL A 89 2.54 5.20 -7.60
C VAL A 89 2.11 4.11 -6.62
N LEU A 90 0.84 3.70 -6.63
CA LEU A 90 0.37 2.61 -5.77
C LEU A 90 1.07 1.28 -6.11
N LEU A 91 1.21 0.95 -7.39
CA LEU A 91 1.91 -0.25 -7.83
C LEU A 91 3.39 -0.22 -7.45
N LEU A 92 4.07 0.90 -7.73
CA LEU A 92 5.47 1.08 -7.38
C LEU A 92 5.68 0.93 -5.87
N GLY A 93 4.84 1.59 -5.06
CA GLY A 93 4.93 1.52 -3.62
C GLY A 93 4.67 0.13 -3.05
N LEU A 94 3.63 -0.58 -3.50
CA LEU A 94 3.34 -1.94 -3.05
C LEU A 94 4.43 -2.92 -3.44
N LEU A 95 4.93 -2.87 -4.69
CA LEU A 95 5.97 -3.77 -5.17
C LEU A 95 7.31 -3.51 -4.49
N SER A 96 7.69 -2.24 -4.32
CA SER A 96 8.94 -1.89 -3.63
C SER A 96 8.88 -2.22 -2.15
N THR A 97 7.72 -2.02 -1.48
CA THR A 97 7.51 -2.46 -0.09
C THR A 97 7.58 -3.98 0.03
N ALA A 98 6.96 -4.72 -0.89
CA ALA A 98 7.06 -6.18 -0.94
C ALA A 98 8.52 -6.63 -1.11
N ALA A 99 9.28 -6.00 -1.99
CA ALA A 99 10.70 -6.29 -2.19
C ALA A 99 11.55 -5.99 -0.94
N ALA A 100 11.30 -4.87 -0.26
CA ALA A 100 11.98 -4.52 0.99
C ALA A 100 11.68 -5.54 2.11
N LEU A 101 10.41 -5.93 2.27
CA LEU A 101 10.01 -6.97 3.22
C LEU A 101 10.61 -8.34 2.87
N ALA A 102 10.66 -8.71 1.59
CA ALA A 102 11.34 -9.93 1.15
C ALA A 102 12.84 -9.85 1.43
N GLY A 103 13.47 -8.70 1.23
CA GLY A 103 14.88 -8.46 1.60
C GLY A 103 15.12 -8.65 3.10
N LEU A 104 14.23 -8.14 3.96
CA LEU A 104 14.29 -8.39 5.41
C LEU A 104 14.15 -9.88 5.74
N ALA A 105 13.22 -10.57 5.06
CA ALA A 105 13.04 -12.02 5.26
C ALA A 105 14.28 -12.83 4.90
N LEU A 106 14.93 -12.48 3.80
CA LEU A 106 16.04 -13.27 3.25
C LEU A 106 17.41 -12.95 3.88
N PHE A 107 17.67 -11.67 4.16
CA PHE A 107 19.02 -11.20 4.50
C PHE A 107 19.15 -10.65 5.93
N VAL A 108 18.06 -10.30 6.58
CA VAL A 108 18.08 -9.59 7.86
C VAL A 108 17.41 -10.40 8.98
N SER A 109 16.77 -11.50 8.65
CA SER A 109 16.15 -12.37 9.67
C SER A 109 17.18 -13.24 10.37
N PRO A 110 17.13 -13.38 11.71
CA PRO A 110 17.99 -14.33 12.43
C PRO A 110 17.77 -15.75 11.92
N GLY A 111 18.86 -16.39 11.51
CA GLY A 111 18.83 -17.78 11.02
C GLY A 111 20.11 -18.50 11.35
N GLY A 112 20.03 -19.65 12.05
CA GLY A 112 21.18 -20.45 12.40
C GLY A 112 22.16 -19.74 13.35
N ALA A 113 23.45 -19.77 13.03
CA ALA A 113 24.53 -19.25 13.87
C ALA A 113 24.76 -17.72 13.75
N GLN A 114 24.10 -17.05 12.82
CA GLN A 114 24.29 -15.62 12.58
C GLN A 114 23.05 -14.82 12.96
N VAL A 115 23.24 -13.87 13.87
CA VAL A 115 22.25 -12.84 14.20
C VAL A 115 22.66 -11.56 13.48
N PRO A 116 21.84 -11.02 12.54
CA PRO A 116 22.13 -9.75 11.90
C PRO A 116 22.19 -8.63 12.93
N GLY A 117 23.09 -7.66 12.69
CA GLY A 117 23.22 -6.51 13.57
C GLY A 117 21.97 -5.61 13.56
N MET A 118 21.90 -4.70 14.53
CA MET A 118 20.83 -3.70 14.65
C MET A 118 20.73 -2.80 13.41
N THR A 119 21.87 -2.42 12.81
CA THR A 119 21.93 -1.48 11.69
C THR A 119 21.17 -1.97 10.44
N PRO A 120 21.41 -3.20 9.91
CA PRO A 120 20.65 -3.67 8.76
C PRO A 120 19.16 -3.80 9.05
N LEU A 121 18.75 -4.15 10.28
CA LEU A 121 17.35 -4.19 10.66
C LEU A 121 16.72 -2.79 10.67
N ALA A 122 17.39 -1.82 11.28
CA ALA A 122 16.93 -0.43 11.34
C ALA A 122 16.79 0.19 9.94
N LEU A 123 17.79 -0.01 9.08
CA LEU A 123 17.77 0.46 7.69
C LEU A 123 16.69 -0.25 6.86
N GLY A 124 16.52 -1.54 7.05
CA GLY A 124 15.47 -2.31 6.38
C GLY A 124 14.07 -1.84 6.77
N LEU A 125 13.81 -1.59 8.06
CA LEU A 125 12.52 -1.04 8.51
C LEU A 125 12.31 0.40 8.09
N LEU A 126 13.34 1.24 8.07
CA LEU A 126 13.31 2.58 7.47
C LEU A 126 12.88 2.49 6.00
N LEU A 127 13.47 1.59 5.24
CA LEU A 127 13.15 1.40 3.83
C LEU A 127 11.70 0.92 3.64
N VAL A 128 11.23 -0.02 4.45
CA VAL A 128 9.82 -0.45 4.45
C VAL A 128 8.89 0.73 4.71
N GLY A 129 9.21 1.59 5.69
CA GLY A 129 8.44 2.80 5.98
C GLY A 129 8.45 3.80 4.83
N LEU A 130 9.64 4.09 4.27
CA LEU A 130 9.80 5.01 3.13
C LEU A 130 8.98 4.58 1.90
N LEU A 131 8.97 3.30 1.59
CA LEU A 131 8.29 2.77 0.42
C LEU A 131 6.78 2.58 0.67
N GLY A 132 6.41 2.17 1.88
CA GLY A 132 5.02 1.95 2.28
C GLY A 132 4.20 3.23 2.41
N GLY A 133 4.81 4.38 2.70
CA GLY A 133 4.11 5.66 2.82
C GLY A 133 3.34 6.09 1.55
N SER A 134 3.72 5.55 0.37
CA SER A 134 3.01 5.78 -0.89
C SER A 134 1.56 5.29 -0.90
N VAL A 135 1.26 4.23 -0.13
CA VAL A 135 0.00 3.49 -0.20
C VAL A 135 -1.18 4.32 0.29
N ASN A 136 -0.98 5.11 1.35
CA ASN A 136 -2.07 5.85 1.99
C ASN A 136 -2.66 6.93 1.06
N GLY A 137 -1.82 7.78 0.49
CA GLY A 137 -2.24 8.88 -0.39
C GLY A 137 -2.80 8.37 -1.73
N SER A 138 -2.05 7.52 -2.45
CA SER A 138 -2.42 7.04 -3.78
C SER A 138 -3.68 6.18 -3.78
N SER A 139 -3.86 5.27 -2.80
CA SER A 139 -5.08 4.46 -2.71
C SER A 139 -6.32 5.28 -2.37
N GLY A 140 -6.20 6.36 -1.58
CA GLY A 140 -7.31 7.25 -1.24
C GLY A 140 -7.83 8.01 -2.45
N ARG A 141 -6.94 8.62 -3.22
CA ARG A 141 -7.29 9.36 -4.44
C ARG A 141 -7.89 8.46 -5.51
N ALA A 142 -7.30 7.27 -5.71
CA ALA A 142 -7.84 6.28 -6.64
C ALA A 142 -9.30 5.92 -6.31
N VAL A 143 -9.64 5.74 -5.03
CA VAL A 143 -11.03 5.49 -4.60
C VAL A 143 -11.92 6.70 -4.89
N MET A 144 -11.50 7.91 -4.51
CA MET A 144 -12.31 9.12 -4.72
C MET A 144 -12.60 9.41 -6.19
N ALA A 145 -11.69 9.04 -7.11
CA ALA A 145 -11.89 9.24 -8.55
C ALA A 145 -13.04 8.39 -9.14
N TRP A 146 -13.39 7.27 -8.50
CA TRP A 146 -14.42 6.34 -8.96
C TRP A 146 -15.79 6.52 -8.30
N PHE A 147 -15.88 7.30 -7.22
CA PHE A 147 -17.12 7.52 -6.49
C PHE A 147 -17.64 8.94 -6.68
N ARG A 148 -18.98 9.08 -6.77
CA ARG A 148 -19.66 10.39 -6.88
C ARG A 148 -19.53 11.16 -5.56
N GLU A 149 -19.66 12.48 -5.60
CA GLU A 149 -19.48 13.34 -4.42
C GLU A 149 -20.29 12.88 -3.20
N GLY A 150 -21.56 12.53 -3.36
CA GLY A 150 -22.42 12.05 -2.28
C GLY A 150 -22.04 10.67 -1.71
N GLU A 151 -21.25 9.87 -2.43
CA GLU A 151 -20.84 8.50 -2.02
C GLU A 151 -19.39 8.43 -1.53
N ARG A 152 -18.60 9.47 -1.79
CA ARG A 152 -17.16 9.51 -1.45
C ARG A 152 -16.91 9.32 0.03
N GLY A 153 -17.72 9.93 0.89
CA GLY A 153 -17.62 9.78 2.33
C GLY A 153 -17.74 8.34 2.80
N LEU A 154 -18.75 7.61 2.30
CA LEU A 154 -18.95 6.20 2.60
C LEU A 154 -17.78 5.34 2.09
N ALA A 155 -17.35 5.55 0.84
CA ALA A 155 -16.23 4.80 0.26
C ALA A 155 -14.93 5.01 1.05
N MET A 156 -14.65 6.26 1.45
CA MET A 156 -13.48 6.58 2.26
C MET A 156 -13.57 5.98 3.67
N SER A 157 -14.75 5.99 4.29
CA SER A 157 -14.96 5.35 5.59
C SER A 157 -14.71 3.84 5.52
N ILE A 158 -15.26 3.16 4.50
CA ILE A 158 -15.00 1.72 4.28
C ILE A 158 -13.50 1.47 4.06
N ARG A 159 -12.85 2.26 3.18
CA ARG A 159 -11.41 2.13 2.99
C ARG A 159 -10.63 2.33 4.28
N GLN A 160 -11.02 3.29 5.12
CA GLN A 160 -10.30 3.62 6.34
C GLN A 160 -10.43 2.54 7.42
N THR A 161 -11.49 1.72 7.40
CA THR A 161 -11.60 0.55 8.28
C THR A 161 -10.51 -0.51 8.00
N ALA A 162 -9.86 -0.44 6.83
CA ALA A 162 -8.70 -1.28 6.52
C ALA A 162 -7.52 -1.05 7.47
N VAL A 163 -7.36 0.16 8.02
CA VAL A 163 -6.25 0.47 8.94
C VAL A 163 -6.37 -0.35 10.24
N PRO A 164 -7.45 -0.26 11.02
CA PRO A 164 -7.60 -1.09 12.21
C PRO A 164 -7.72 -2.58 11.88
N ALA A 165 -8.36 -2.95 10.75
CA ALA A 165 -8.46 -4.35 10.34
C ALA A 165 -7.09 -4.96 10.02
N GLY A 166 -6.30 -4.29 9.19
CA GLY A 166 -4.94 -4.73 8.84
C GLY A 166 -4.02 -4.74 10.05
N GLY A 167 -4.03 -3.66 10.85
CA GLY A 167 -3.24 -3.56 12.07
C GLY A 167 -3.61 -4.65 13.08
N GLY A 168 -4.90 -4.91 13.30
CA GLY A 168 -5.39 -5.97 14.19
C GLY A 168 -4.99 -7.37 13.70
N LEU A 169 -5.14 -7.65 12.41
CA LEU A 169 -4.67 -8.91 11.81
C LEU A 169 -3.16 -9.07 11.97
N GLY A 170 -2.38 -8.03 11.69
CA GLY A 170 -0.94 -8.03 11.89
C GLY A 170 -0.57 -8.31 13.36
N ALA A 171 -1.24 -7.65 14.29
CA ALA A 171 -1.02 -7.83 15.73
C ALA A 171 -1.34 -9.25 16.23
N LEU A 172 -2.31 -9.92 15.63
CA LEU A 172 -2.67 -11.29 15.96
C LEU A 172 -1.74 -12.32 15.31
N VAL A 173 -1.41 -12.12 14.03
CA VAL A 173 -0.75 -13.13 13.22
C VAL A 173 0.77 -13.07 13.36
N LEU A 174 1.38 -11.87 13.36
CA LEU A 174 2.84 -11.75 13.31
C LEU A 174 3.54 -12.30 14.56
N PRO A 175 3.09 -12.06 15.80
CA PRO A 175 3.72 -12.67 16.96
C PRO A 175 3.69 -14.21 16.94
N VAL A 176 2.58 -14.79 16.45
CA VAL A 176 2.44 -16.24 16.30
C VAL A 176 3.38 -16.78 15.23
N LEU A 177 3.51 -16.10 14.08
CA LEU A 177 4.45 -16.49 13.04
C LEU A 177 5.89 -16.39 13.51
N VAL A 178 6.26 -15.29 14.18
CA VAL A 178 7.62 -15.12 14.71
C VAL A 178 7.96 -16.19 15.74
N SER A 179 7.03 -16.50 16.66
CA SER A 179 7.28 -17.48 17.72
C SER A 179 7.40 -18.91 17.20
N ARG A 180 6.69 -19.27 16.12
CA ARG A 180 6.67 -20.65 15.58
C ARG A 180 7.61 -20.87 14.40
N CYS A 181 7.74 -19.87 13.53
CA CYS A 181 8.42 -19.99 12.23
C CYS A 181 9.55 -18.95 12.04
N GLY A 182 9.79 -18.08 13.04
CA GLY A 182 10.83 -17.05 12.98
C GLY A 182 10.43 -15.80 12.19
N PHE A 183 11.32 -14.79 12.22
CA PHE A 183 11.09 -13.49 11.59
C PHE A 183 10.96 -13.54 10.06
N ALA A 184 11.71 -14.44 9.42
CA ALA A 184 11.64 -14.61 7.96
C ALA A 184 10.22 -14.87 7.49
N SER A 185 9.48 -15.73 8.20
CA SER A 185 8.10 -16.05 7.86
C SER A 185 7.14 -14.85 8.03
N ALA A 186 7.32 -14.05 9.07
CA ALA A 186 6.50 -12.87 9.32
C ALA A 186 6.71 -11.82 8.21
N TYR A 187 7.96 -11.51 7.87
CA TYR A 187 8.27 -10.58 6.78
C TYR A 187 7.83 -11.13 5.41
N ALA A 188 7.99 -12.44 5.17
CA ALA A 188 7.55 -13.08 3.92
C ALA A 188 6.03 -12.99 3.73
N VAL A 189 5.24 -13.24 4.79
CA VAL A 189 3.77 -13.11 4.72
C VAL A 189 3.35 -11.69 4.40
N LEU A 190 3.98 -10.68 5.01
CA LEU A 190 3.72 -9.28 4.70
C LEU A 190 4.13 -8.94 3.26
N ALA A 191 5.27 -9.44 2.79
CA ALA A 191 5.72 -9.26 1.40
C ALA A 191 4.72 -9.85 0.41
N VAL A 192 4.24 -11.07 0.67
CA VAL A 192 3.22 -11.73 -0.16
C VAL A 192 1.91 -10.94 -0.15
N ALA A 193 1.46 -10.45 1.01
CA ALA A 193 0.25 -9.62 1.09
C ALA A 193 0.36 -8.36 0.22
N CYS A 194 1.48 -7.65 0.27
CA CYS A 194 1.74 -6.49 -0.59
C CYS A 194 1.81 -6.88 -2.08
N ALA A 195 2.48 -7.98 -2.42
CA ALA A 195 2.61 -8.44 -3.81
C ALA A 195 1.26 -8.88 -4.41
N VAL A 196 0.45 -9.61 -3.64
CA VAL A 196 -0.92 -10.02 -4.05
C VAL A 196 -1.80 -8.79 -4.25
N THR A 197 -1.72 -7.82 -3.35
CA THR A 197 -2.45 -6.56 -3.48
C THR A 197 -2.00 -5.77 -4.71
N ALA A 198 -0.69 -5.73 -5.00
CA ALA A 198 -0.16 -5.11 -6.21
C ALA A 198 -0.68 -5.81 -7.47
N TRP A 199 -0.77 -7.13 -7.46
CA TRP A 199 -1.37 -7.89 -8.56
C TRP A 199 -2.83 -7.49 -8.82
N PHE A 200 -3.67 -7.41 -7.77
CA PHE A 200 -5.04 -6.95 -7.90
C PHE A 200 -5.13 -5.49 -8.35
N ALA A 201 -4.24 -4.63 -7.86
CA ALA A 201 -4.14 -3.24 -8.32
C ALA A 201 -3.78 -3.17 -9.82
N TRP A 202 -2.85 -4.00 -10.27
CA TRP A 202 -2.52 -4.10 -11.69
C TRP A 202 -3.72 -4.53 -12.55
N CYS A 203 -4.47 -5.54 -12.11
CA CYS A 203 -5.60 -6.10 -12.86
C CYS A 203 -6.84 -5.18 -12.87
N TRP A 204 -7.11 -4.48 -11.78
CA TRP A 204 -8.39 -3.79 -11.60
C TRP A 204 -8.30 -2.27 -11.51
N LEU A 205 -7.14 -1.71 -11.18
CA LEU A 205 -6.99 -0.27 -11.09
C LEU A 205 -6.68 0.32 -12.47
N HIS A 206 -7.69 0.92 -13.10
CA HIS A 206 -7.57 1.65 -14.35
C HIS A 206 -7.93 3.13 -14.10
N GLU A 207 -7.29 4.04 -14.79
CA GLU A 207 -7.67 5.46 -14.72
C GLU A 207 -9.03 5.65 -15.40
N PRO A 208 -9.98 6.35 -14.76
CA PRO A 208 -11.28 6.66 -15.35
C PRO A 208 -11.12 7.48 -16.64
N ALA A 209 -11.93 7.18 -17.66
CA ALA A 209 -11.82 7.81 -18.98
C ALA A 209 -11.98 9.35 -18.98
N HIS A 210 -12.75 9.91 -18.01
CA HIS A 210 -12.96 11.36 -17.91
C HIS A 210 -11.69 12.13 -17.51
N LEU A 211 -10.78 11.54 -16.73
CA LEU A 211 -9.51 12.19 -16.38
C LEU A 211 -8.54 12.24 -17.55
N ARG A 212 -8.57 11.24 -18.45
CA ARG A 212 -7.77 11.23 -19.69
C ARG A 212 -8.16 12.34 -20.64
N THR A 213 -9.45 12.69 -20.69
CA THR A 213 -9.96 13.72 -21.61
C THR A 213 -9.53 15.11 -21.14
N GLU A 214 -9.50 15.35 -19.84
CA GLU A 214 -9.06 16.64 -19.28
C GLU A 214 -7.55 16.87 -19.46
N ASP A 215 -6.74 15.82 -19.28
CA ASP A 215 -5.29 15.90 -19.50
C ASP A 215 -4.95 16.08 -20.99
N GLY A 216 -5.70 15.44 -21.90
CA GLY A 216 -5.57 15.63 -23.35
C GLY A 216 -5.91 17.07 -23.76
N GLN A 217 -7.00 17.64 -23.25
CA GLN A 217 -7.41 19.01 -23.54
C GLN A 217 -6.45 20.06 -22.97
N ARG A 218 -5.84 19.80 -21.81
CA ARG A 218 -4.82 20.70 -21.23
C ARG A 218 -3.52 20.67 -22.03
N ALA A 219 -3.12 19.49 -22.53
CA ALA A 219 -1.93 19.35 -23.37
C ALA A 219 -2.10 20.06 -24.74
N ASP A 220 -3.28 19.94 -25.36
CA ASP A 220 -3.59 20.60 -26.64
C ASP A 220 -3.75 22.12 -26.47
N GLY A 221 -4.33 22.60 -25.36
CA GLY A 221 -4.44 24.02 -25.04
C GLY A 221 -3.08 24.69 -24.78
N ALA A 222 -2.12 23.95 -24.19
CA ALA A 222 -0.77 24.46 -23.96
C ALA A 222 0.07 24.53 -25.23
N ASN A 223 -0.16 23.62 -26.20
CA ASN A 223 0.52 23.63 -27.50
C ASN A 223 -0.08 24.63 -28.50
N GLY A 224 -1.33 25.06 -28.33
CA GLY A 224 -1.97 26.04 -29.20
C GLY A 224 -1.74 27.49 -28.78
N ALA A 225 -1.05 27.75 -27.65
CA ALA A 225 -0.78 29.10 -27.13
C ALA A 225 0.66 29.60 -27.41
N ASN A 226 1.44 28.85 -28.19
CA ASN A 226 2.74 29.24 -28.77
C ASN A 226 2.55 29.46 -30.27
#